data_fbf1bc21aa4d6860f3b1cf823afa980b
#
_entry.id   fbf1bc21aa4d6860f3b1cf823afa980b
#
_cell.length_a   1.000
_cell.length_b   1.000
_cell.length_c   1.000
_cell.angle_alpha   90.00
_cell.angle_beta   90.00
_cell.angle_gamma   90.00
#
_symmetry.space_group_name_H-M   'P 1'
#
loop_
_entity.id
_entity.type
_entity.pdbx_description
1 polymer ?
#
loop_
_entity_poly.entity_id
_entity_poly.type
_entity_poly.pdbx_seq_one_letter_code
_entity_poly.pdbx_strand_id
1 'polypeptide(L)'
;MANEPTRVKGTGAVSSRGWHDQDHVPGIKSELLELNMGPQHPATHGVLRLLLQTDGEIVYKVTPVLGYLHRCAEKIAEGVTYKQWVVYTDRFDYLAPMCCNHAYVTAVEKLMGQEVPERAEHIRVAVSELSRIASHLIALATFGLDMGAWTPLLYCFREREEILNLLERISGGR
;
A
#
# COMPACT_ATOMS: atom_id res chain seq x y z
N MET A 1 9.16 26.09 28.57
CA MET A 1 7.76 25.87 28.17
C MET A 1 7.76 24.72 27.20
N ALA A 2 7.37 23.53 27.65
CA ALA A 2 7.36 22.32 26.86
C ALA A 2 6.08 22.25 26.03
N ASN A 3 6.22 22.08 24.71
CA ASN A 3 5.11 21.92 23.78
C ASN A 3 4.48 20.52 24.00
N GLU A 4 3.24 20.51 24.51
CA GLU A 4 2.42 19.30 24.49
C GLU A 4 2.06 18.92 23.03
N PRO A 5 2.15 17.62 22.68
CA PRO A 5 1.75 17.19 21.35
C PRO A 5 0.22 17.27 21.20
N THR A 6 -0.22 17.95 20.16
CA THR A 6 -1.62 18.14 19.79
C THR A 6 -2.32 16.79 19.61
N ARG A 7 -3.27 16.50 20.48
CA ARG A 7 -4.11 15.30 20.45
C ARG A 7 -5.05 15.38 19.24
N VAL A 8 -4.75 14.65 18.17
CA VAL A 8 -5.68 14.48 17.04
C VAL A 8 -6.88 13.67 17.55
N LYS A 9 -8.05 14.30 17.58
CA LYS A 9 -9.33 13.63 17.89
C LYS A 9 -9.65 12.68 16.73
N GLY A 10 -9.40 11.39 16.91
CA GLY A 10 -9.80 10.35 15.99
C GLY A 10 -11.31 10.21 15.94
N THR A 11 -11.85 10.25 14.75
CA THR A 11 -13.25 9.98 14.44
C THR A 11 -13.58 8.50 14.64
N GLY A 12 -14.64 8.23 15.40
CA GLY A 12 -15.38 6.97 15.35
C GLY A 12 -14.74 5.79 16.08
N ALA A 13 -14.86 5.74 17.39
CA ALA A 13 -14.68 4.50 18.14
C ALA A 13 -15.78 3.50 17.74
N VAL A 14 -15.41 2.48 16.98
CA VAL A 14 -16.22 1.27 16.87
C VAL A 14 -16.28 0.66 18.27
N SER A 15 -17.48 0.56 18.84
CA SER A 15 -17.74 -0.01 20.15
C SER A 15 -17.25 -1.47 20.18
N SER A 16 -16.13 -1.72 20.82
CA SER A 16 -15.58 -3.06 21.08
C SER A 16 -16.27 -3.75 22.28
N ARG A 17 -17.52 -3.42 22.55
CA ARG A 17 -18.29 -4.11 23.56
C ARG A 17 -18.81 -5.43 22.99
N GLY A 18 -18.15 -6.54 23.27
CA GLY A 18 -18.72 -7.85 22.97
C GLY A 18 -17.81 -9.06 23.12
N TRP A 19 -16.50 -8.91 23.11
CA TRP A 19 -15.60 -10.07 23.12
C TRP A 19 -14.66 -10.18 24.34
N HIS A 20 -14.55 -9.15 25.19
CA HIS A 20 -13.52 -9.05 26.22
C HIS A 20 -13.97 -9.27 27.67
N ASP A 21 -15.26 -9.45 27.93
CA ASP A 21 -15.75 -9.63 29.32
C ASP A 21 -15.86 -11.09 29.79
N GLN A 22 -15.65 -12.06 28.89
CA GLN A 22 -15.89 -13.48 29.22
C GLN A 22 -14.64 -14.29 29.55
N ASP A 23 -13.44 -13.80 29.22
CA ASP A 23 -12.19 -14.55 29.40
C ASP A 23 -11.29 -14.00 30.52
N HIS A 24 -11.78 -13.05 31.31
CA HIS A 24 -11.01 -12.55 32.45
C HIS A 24 -11.04 -13.55 33.61
N VAL A 25 -9.97 -14.34 33.74
CA VAL A 25 -9.78 -15.20 34.90
C VAL A 25 -9.50 -14.31 36.12
N PRO A 26 -10.37 -14.29 37.15
CA PRO A 26 -10.17 -13.44 38.32
C PRO A 26 -8.87 -13.84 39.05
N GLY A 27 -7.94 -12.88 39.09
CA GLY A 27 -6.69 -13.06 39.88
C GLY A 27 -5.40 -13.08 39.03
N ILE A 28 -5.48 -13.19 37.71
CA ILE A 28 -4.30 -13.07 36.84
C ILE A 28 -4.27 -11.64 36.30
N LYS A 29 -3.33 -10.83 36.73
CA LYS A 29 -3.03 -9.54 36.13
C LYS A 29 -2.24 -9.81 34.85
N SER A 30 -2.90 -9.73 33.72
CA SER A 30 -2.21 -9.69 32.41
C SER A 30 -1.62 -8.30 32.22
N GLU A 31 -0.32 -8.21 32.02
CA GLU A 31 0.32 -6.98 31.57
C GLU A 31 0.30 -6.96 30.06
N LEU A 32 -0.28 -5.89 29.48
CA LEU A 32 -0.27 -5.71 28.04
C LEU A 32 1.18 -5.53 27.57
N LEU A 33 1.60 -6.42 26.69
CA LEU A 33 2.92 -6.35 26.07
C LEU A 33 2.86 -5.41 24.85
N GLU A 34 3.77 -4.46 24.76
CA GLU A 34 3.94 -3.62 23.57
C GLU A 34 5.01 -4.20 22.68
N LEU A 35 4.62 -4.60 21.47
CA LEU A 35 5.49 -5.18 20.46
C LEU A 35 5.62 -4.28 19.26
N ASN A 36 6.84 -4.15 18.72
CA ASN A 36 7.10 -3.53 17.42
C ASN A 36 7.11 -4.61 16.34
N MET A 37 6.17 -4.55 15.42
CA MET A 37 6.18 -5.33 14.19
C MET A 37 6.65 -4.44 13.04
N GLY A 38 7.85 -4.72 12.53
CA GLY A 38 8.51 -3.90 11.52
C GLY A 38 9.34 -2.74 12.11
N PRO A 39 10.01 -1.94 11.25
CA PRO A 39 9.95 -1.98 9.77
C PRO A 39 10.59 -3.21 9.13
N GLN A 40 11.53 -3.87 9.77
CA GLN A 40 12.11 -5.13 9.28
C GLN A 40 11.37 -6.30 9.91
N HIS A 41 10.42 -6.85 9.15
CA HIS A 41 9.65 -8.03 9.54
C HIS A 41 9.09 -8.69 8.27
N PRO A 42 9.08 -10.03 8.16
CA PRO A 42 8.56 -10.72 6.96
C PRO A 42 7.12 -10.33 6.60
N ALA A 43 6.25 -10.14 7.58
CA ALA A 43 4.85 -9.80 7.39
C ALA A 43 4.55 -8.31 7.17
N THR A 44 5.57 -7.45 7.15
CA THR A 44 5.38 -6.00 6.93
C THR A 44 5.73 -5.55 5.51
N HIS A 45 6.03 -6.49 4.62
CA HIS A 45 6.26 -6.27 3.18
C HIS A 45 7.18 -5.08 2.87
N GLY A 46 8.25 -4.92 3.63
CA GLY A 46 9.25 -3.87 3.46
C GLY A 46 9.44 -3.03 4.71
N VAL A 47 8.75 -1.89 4.83
CA VAL A 47 9.02 -0.89 5.86
C VAL A 47 7.81 -0.46 6.69
N LEU A 48 6.73 -1.20 6.64
CA LEU A 48 5.58 -0.93 7.49
C LEU A 48 5.96 -1.20 8.96
N ARG A 49 5.71 -0.24 9.83
CA ARG A 49 5.89 -0.38 11.27
C ARG A 49 4.55 -0.31 11.98
N LEU A 50 4.26 -1.33 12.76
CA LEU A 50 3.07 -1.40 13.60
C LEU A 50 3.49 -1.53 15.07
N LEU A 51 2.91 -0.71 15.92
CA LEU A 51 2.97 -0.89 17.37
C LEU A 51 1.75 -1.68 17.79
N LEU A 52 1.98 -2.87 18.32
CA LEU A 52 0.94 -3.78 18.77
C LEU A 52 0.90 -3.77 20.29
N GLN A 53 -0.29 -3.67 20.86
CA GLN A 53 -0.52 -3.99 22.28
C GLN A 53 -1.23 -5.34 22.34
N THR A 54 -0.58 -6.31 22.95
CA THR A 54 -1.05 -7.70 22.98
C THR A 54 -1.13 -8.23 24.41
N ASP A 55 -2.06 -9.15 24.61
CA ASP A 55 -2.10 -10.04 25.76
C ASP A 55 -1.94 -11.48 25.25
N GLY A 56 -0.73 -12.00 25.34
CA GLY A 56 -0.37 -13.23 24.65
C GLY A 56 -0.54 -13.11 23.15
N GLU A 57 -1.42 -13.92 22.55
CA GLU A 57 -1.72 -13.91 21.11
C GLU A 57 -2.87 -12.97 20.72
N ILE A 58 -3.54 -12.36 21.70
CA ILE A 58 -4.67 -11.46 21.44
C ILE A 58 -4.17 -10.04 21.24
N VAL A 59 -4.51 -9.45 20.10
CA VAL A 59 -4.16 -8.07 19.77
C VAL A 59 -5.27 -7.12 20.21
N TYR A 60 -4.97 -6.27 21.19
CA TYR A 60 -5.90 -5.25 21.69
C TYR A 60 -5.88 -3.96 20.87
N LYS A 61 -4.69 -3.57 20.43
CA LYS A 61 -4.53 -2.32 19.70
C LYS A 61 -3.41 -2.42 18.67
N VAL A 62 -3.66 -1.83 17.50
CA VAL A 62 -2.67 -1.66 16.44
C VAL A 62 -2.52 -0.18 16.14
N THR A 63 -1.30 0.34 16.22
CA THR A 63 -1.00 1.72 15.88
C THR A 63 0.02 1.74 14.74
N PRO A 64 -0.37 2.12 13.51
CA PRO A 64 0.57 2.24 12.40
C PRO A 64 1.44 3.48 12.60
N VAL A 65 2.75 3.30 12.36
CA VAL A 65 3.74 4.38 12.36
C VAL A 65 4.14 4.67 10.93
N LEU A 66 3.63 5.78 10.39
CA LEU A 66 3.86 6.19 9.01
C LEU A 66 5.15 7.01 8.89
N GLY A 67 5.71 7.07 7.67
CA GLY A 67 6.85 7.93 7.36
C GLY A 67 8.09 7.20 6.82
N TYR A 68 8.20 5.90 6.97
CA TYR A 68 9.37 5.14 6.49
C TYR A 68 9.53 5.13 4.97
N LEU A 69 8.45 5.36 4.22
CA LEU A 69 8.43 5.52 2.76
C LEU A 69 8.25 6.98 2.32
N HIS A 70 8.39 7.93 3.21
CA HIS A 70 8.35 9.35 2.84
C HIS A 70 9.61 9.73 2.05
N ARG A 71 9.45 10.04 0.77
CA ARG A 71 10.54 10.34 -0.18
C ARG A 71 10.52 11.76 -0.70
N CYS A 72 9.86 12.69 -0.01
CA CYS A 72 9.74 14.11 -0.37
C CYS A 72 9.17 14.32 -1.80
N ALA A 73 8.21 13.48 -2.23
CA ALA A 73 7.66 13.49 -3.57
C ALA A 73 7.13 14.88 -3.96
N GLU A 74 6.35 15.51 -3.08
CA GLU A 74 5.79 16.84 -3.33
C GLU A 74 6.87 17.90 -3.57
N LYS A 75 7.97 17.84 -2.80
CA LYS A 75 9.08 18.79 -2.95
C LYS A 75 9.85 18.59 -4.25
N ILE A 76 10.01 17.33 -4.66
CA ILE A 76 10.64 17.02 -5.94
C ILE A 76 9.75 17.51 -7.10
N ALA A 77 8.42 17.37 -6.98
CA ALA A 77 7.47 17.82 -8.00
C ALA A 77 7.56 19.33 -8.30
N GLU A 78 7.88 20.14 -7.29
CA GLU A 78 8.09 21.58 -7.50
C GLU A 78 9.29 21.92 -8.42
N GLY A 79 10.28 21.02 -8.50
CA GLY A 79 11.52 21.21 -9.24
C GLY A 79 11.55 20.59 -10.65
N VAL A 80 10.49 19.89 -11.07
CA VAL A 80 10.43 19.18 -12.35
C VAL A 80 9.23 19.61 -13.19
N THR A 81 9.29 19.35 -14.51
CA THR A 81 8.16 19.60 -15.39
C THR A 81 7.09 18.52 -15.28
N TYR A 82 5.85 18.81 -15.70
CA TYR A 82 4.75 17.84 -15.71
C TYR A 82 5.10 16.53 -16.43
N LYS A 83 5.84 16.61 -17.55
CA LYS A 83 6.29 15.41 -18.29
C LYS A 83 7.31 14.59 -17.51
N GLN A 84 8.24 15.24 -16.85
CA GLN A 84 9.26 14.56 -16.04
C GLN A 84 8.66 13.93 -14.78
N TRP A 85 7.58 14.50 -14.24
CA TRP A 85 6.93 13.99 -13.06
C TRP A 85 6.22 12.64 -13.27
N VAL A 86 5.79 12.30 -14.48
CA VAL A 86 5.17 11.02 -14.81
C VAL A 86 6.01 9.83 -14.30
N VAL A 87 7.32 9.91 -14.46
CA VAL A 87 8.24 8.85 -14.00
C VAL A 87 8.22 8.65 -12.48
N TYR A 88 7.91 9.71 -11.71
CA TYR A 88 7.81 9.62 -10.26
C TYR A 88 6.50 9.01 -9.79
N THR A 89 5.42 9.19 -10.56
CA THR A 89 4.11 8.64 -10.20
C THR A 89 4.06 7.12 -10.25
N ASP A 90 4.90 6.47 -11.06
CA ASP A 90 5.08 5.01 -11.07
C ASP A 90 5.41 4.44 -9.69
N ARG A 91 6.14 5.22 -8.88
CA ARG A 91 6.69 4.78 -7.60
C ARG A 91 5.77 5.05 -6.41
N PHE A 92 4.58 5.55 -6.64
CA PHE A 92 3.56 5.68 -5.58
C PHE A 92 2.93 4.33 -5.26
N ASP A 93 2.49 3.64 -6.30
CA ASP A 93 2.09 2.24 -6.22
C ASP A 93 2.93 1.42 -7.21
N TYR A 94 4.09 0.96 -6.77
CA TYR A 94 5.02 0.21 -7.61
C TYR A 94 4.54 -1.20 -7.99
N LEU A 95 3.38 -1.63 -7.49
CA LEU A 95 2.72 -2.88 -7.90
C LEU A 95 1.75 -2.66 -9.07
N ALA A 96 1.10 -1.48 -9.14
CA ALA A 96 0.19 -1.09 -10.21
C ALA A 96 0.54 0.31 -10.78
N PRO A 97 1.77 0.52 -11.32
CA PRO A 97 2.28 1.84 -11.70
C PRO A 97 1.43 2.53 -12.76
N MET A 98 0.89 1.79 -13.72
CA MET A 98 0.08 2.36 -14.81
C MET A 98 -1.20 3.03 -14.32
N CYS A 99 -1.77 2.57 -13.20
CA CYS A 99 -2.94 3.21 -12.59
C CYS A 99 -2.60 4.61 -12.05
N CYS A 100 -1.43 4.75 -11.41
CA CYS A 100 -0.95 6.04 -10.90
C CYS A 100 -0.64 7.01 -12.04
N ASN A 101 0.03 6.54 -13.09
CA ASN A 101 0.31 7.35 -14.28
C ASN A 101 -0.97 7.81 -14.96
N HIS A 102 -1.94 6.92 -15.15
CA HIS A 102 -3.23 7.25 -15.76
C HIS A 102 -3.96 8.33 -14.97
N ALA A 103 -4.04 8.18 -13.64
CA ALA A 103 -4.67 9.18 -12.78
C ALA A 103 -3.99 10.55 -12.89
N TYR A 104 -2.65 10.56 -12.86
CA TYR A 104 -1.88 11.81 -12.99
C TYR A 104 -2.07 12.48 -14.34
N VAL A 105 -1.89 11.73 -15.43
CA VAL A 105 -2.01 12.26 -16.80
C VAL A 105 -3.41 12.80 -17.07
N THR A 106 -4.45 12.07 -16.62
CA THR A 106 -5.85 12.53 -16.75
C THR A 106 -6.07 13.85 -15.99
N ALA A 107 -5.48 14.01 -14.81
CA ALA A 107 -5.58 15.27 -14.06
C ALA A 107 -4.91 16.43 -14.77
N VAL A 108 -3.73 16.22 -15.36
CA VAL A 108 -3.00 17.24 -16.14
C VAL A 108 -3.75 17.60 -17.42
N GLU A 109 -4.26 16.63 -18.18
CA GLU A 109 -5.04 16.84 -19.41
C GLU A 109 -6.31 17.64 -19.13
N LYS A 110 -7.01 17.29 -18.02
CA LYS A 110 -8.18 18.05 -17.58
C LYS A 110 -7.83 19.49 -17.21
N LEU A 111 -6.70 19.72 -16.56
CA LEU A 111 -6.21 21.06 -16.22
C LEU A 111 -5.88 21.87 -17.48
N MET A 112 -5.33 21.22 -18.50
CA MET A 112 -5.01 21.83 -19.80
C MET A 112 -6.23 22.04 -20.71
N GLY A 113 -7.36 21.41 -20.40
CA GLY A 113 -8.54 21.41 -21.27
C GLY A 113 -8.33 20.65 -22.57
N GLN A 114 -7.42 19.67 -22.59
CA GLN A 114 -7.10 18.89 -23.79
C GLN A 114 -7.98 17.66 -23.89
N GLU A 115 -8.61 17.48 -25.05
CA GLU A 115 -9.35 16.26 -25.38
C GLU A 115 -8.41 15.14 -25.83
N VAL A 116 -8.66 13.94 -25.33
CA VAL A 116 -7.88 12.74 -25.64
C VAL A 116 -8.64 11.91 -26.68
N PRO A 117 -7.97 11.36 -27.71
CA PRO A 117 -8.61 10.47 -28.66
C PRO A 117 -9.17 9.21 -27.99
N GLU A 118 -10.38 8.79 -28.37
CA GLU A 118 -11.09 7.63 -27.81
C GLU A 118 -10.23 6.36 -27.82
N ARG A 119 -9.48 6.11 -28.89
CA ARG A 119 -8.56 4.97 -28.96
C ARG A 119 -7.49 5.01 -27.86
N ALA A 120 -6.98 6.17 -27.51
CA ALA A 120 -5.98 6.31 -26.47
C ALA A 120 -6.59 6.00 -25.09
N GLU A 121 -7.83 6.43 -24.84
CA GLU A 121 -8.55 6.11 -23.61
C GLU A 121 -8.77 4.60 -23.44
N HIS A 122 -9.21 3.91 -24.49
CA HIS A 122 -9.37 2.45 -24.44
C HIS A 122 -8.05 1.72 -24.14
N ILE A 123 -6.95 2.16 -24.75
CA ILE A 123 -5.62 1.58 -24.49
C ILE A 123 -5.19 1.83 -23.03
N ARG A 124 -5.39 3.05 -22.52
CA ARG A 124 -5.07 3.40 -21.12
C ARG A 124 -5.83 2.54 -20.13
N VAL A 125 -7.13 2.34 -20.35
CA VAL A 125 -7.95 1.47 -19.50
C VAL A 125 -7.43 0.04 -19.55
N ALA A 126 -7.19 -0.52 -20.73
CA ALA A 126 -6.69 -1.89 -20.88
C ALA A 126 -5.34 -2.09 -20.16
N VAL A 127 -4.41 -1.15 -20.30
CA VAL A 127 -3.10 -1.19 -19.65
C VAL A 127 -3.22 -1.05 -18.14
N SER A 128 -4.10 -0.18 -17.65
CA SER A 128 -4.36 -0.02 -16.22
C SER A 128 -4.94 -1.30 -15.60
N GLU A 129 -5.87 -1.98 -16.31
CA GLU A 129 -6.44 -3.23 -15.83
C GLU A 129 -5.42 -4.38 -15.83
N LEU A 130 -4.55 -4.46 -16.83
CA LEU A 130 -3.43 -5.41 -16.82
C LEU A 130 -2.48 -5.15 -15.63
N SER A 131 -2.17 -3.91 -15.37
CA SER A 131 -1.36 -3.51 -14.21
C SER A 131 -2.05 -3.88 -12.89
N ARG A 132 -3.37 -3.72 -12.80
CA ARG A 132 -4.17 -4.15 -11.65
C ARG A 132 -4.13 -5.67 -11.45
N ILE A 133 -4.24 -6.45 -12.52
CA ILE A 133 -4.11 -7.91 -12.45
C ILE A 133 -2.72 -8.29 -11.93
N ALA A 134 -1.67 -7.66 -12.42
CA ALA A 134 -0.30 -7.89 -11.94
C ALA A 134 -0.14 -7.60 -10.44
N SER A 135 -0.79 -6.56 -9.93
CA SER A 135 -0.84 -6.23 -8.50
C SER A 135 -1.60 -7.28 -7.69
N HIS A 136 -2.76 -7.73 -8.17
CA HIS A 136 -3.55 -8.77 -7.50
C HIS A 136 -2.80 -10.11 -7.43
N LEU A 137 -2.04 -10.46 -8.46
CA LEU A 137 -1.18 -11.66 -8.44
C LEU A 137 -0.16 -11.59 -7.29
N ILE A 138 0.46 -10.42 -7.05
CA ILE A 138 1.36 -10.26 -5.90
C ILE A 138 0.59 -10.36 -4.59
N ALA A 139 -0.57 -9.73 -4.49
CA ALA A 139 -1.37 -9.76 -3.27
C ALA A 139 -1.75 -11.21 -2.88
N LEU A 140 -2.18 -12.02 -3.85
CA LEU A 140 -2.47 -13.44 -3.63
C LEU A 140 -1.21 -14.24 -3.29
N ALA A 141 -0.10 -13.95 -3.96
CA ALA A 141 1.17 -14.62 -3.76
C ALA A 141 1.70 -14.40 -2.34
N THR A 142 1.72 -13.16 -1.87
CA THR A 142 2.21 -12.79 -0.54
C THR A 142 1.26 -13.24 0.56
N PHE A 143 -0.05 -13.18 0.32
CA PHE A 143 -1.03 -13.75 1.24
C PHE A 143 -0.83 -15.27 1.44
N GLY A 144 -0.62 -16.01 0.33
CA GLY A 144 -0.30 -17.43 0.41
C GLY A 144 0.99 -17.69 1.17
N LEU A 145 2.01 -16.86 0.96
CA LEU A 145 3.29 -16.96 1.66
C LEU A 145 3.13 -16.74 3.18
N ASP A 146 2.35 -15.74 3.59
CA ASP A 146 2.08 -15.44 5.00
C ASP A 146 1.34 -16.61 5.70
N MET A 147 0.55 -17.35 4.95
CA MET A 147 -0.11 -18.59 5.40
C MET A 147 0.78 -19.85 5.30
N GLY A 148 2.05 -19.71 4.91
CA GLY A 148 2.99 -20.83 4.77
C GLY A 148 2.92 -21.59 3.43
N ALA A 149 2.12 -21.13 2.47
CA ALA A 149 2.00 -21.72 1.15
C ALA A 149 2.94 -21.06 0.14
N TRP A 150 4.10 -21.68 -0.13
CA TRP A 150 5.14 -21.12 -1.03
C TRP A 150 4.83 -21.30 -2.53
N THR A 151 4.18 -22.38 -2.90
CA THR A 151 3.94 -22.73 -4.31
C THR A 151 3.10 -21.68 -5.04
N PRO A 152 2.01 -21.11 -4.48
CA PRO A 152 1.24 -20.04 -5.12
C PRO A 152 2.08 -18.83 -5.51
N LEU A 153 3.09 -18.46 -4.67
CA LEU A 153 4.01 -17.37 -4.98
C LEU A 153 4.69 -17.58 -6.35
N LEU A 154 5.25 -18.76 -6.58
CA LEU A 154 5.99 -19.06 -7.81
C LEU A 154 5.08 -19.00 -9.05
N TYR A 155 3.87 -19.56 -8.96
CA TYR A 155 2.90 -19.50 -10.06
C TYR A 155 2.42 -18.08 -10.35
N CYS A 156 2.08 -17.31 -9.34
CA CYS A 156 1.64 -15.94 -9.51
C CYS A 156 2.73 -15.06 -10.14
N PHE A 157 3.99 -15.25 -9.74
CA PHE A 157 5.10 -14.51 -10.33
C PHE A 157 5.35 -14.91 -11.80
N ARG A 158 5.18 -16.16 -12.16
CA ARG A 158 5.27 -16.62 -13.55
C ARG A 158 4.24 -15.89 -14.44
N GLU A 159 2.98 -15.88 -14.03
CA GLU A 159 1.92 -15.20 -14.80
C GLU A 159 2.12 -13.69 -14.84
N ARG A 160 2.57 -13.12 -13.72
CA ARG A 160 2.89 -11.70 -13.65
C ARG A 160 3.99 -11.30 -14.62
N GLU A 161 4.98 -12.15 -14.84
CA GLU A 161 6.09 -11.91 -15.74
C GLU A 161 5.62 -11.70 -17.20
N GLU A 162 4.62 -12.47 -17.64
CA GLU A 162 4.02 -12.28 -18.96
C GLU A 162 3.33 -10.90 -19.11
N ILE A 163 2.66 -10.45 -18.06
CA ILE A 163 2.06 -9.10 -18.03
C ILE A 163 3.15 -8.03 -18.10
N LEU A 164 4.23 -8.16 -17.35
CA LEU A 164 5.34 -7.20 -17.37
C LEU A 164 6.01 -7.15 -18.74
N ASN A 165 6.20 -8.28 -19.42
CA ASN A 165 6.72 -8.33 -20.78
C ASN A 165 5.81 -7.57 -21.78
N LEU A 166 4.49 -7.66 -21.59
CA LEU A 166 3.54 -6.91 -22.41
C LEU A 166 3.61 -5.39 -22.11
N LEU A 167 3.67 -5.01 -20.83
CA LEU A 167 3.80 -3.61 -20.41
C LEU A 167 5.10 -2.99 -20.93
N GLU A 168 6.20 -3.75 -20.89
CA GLU A 168 7.49 -3.33 -21.46
C GLU A 168 7.41 -3.05 -22.97
N ARG A 169 6.74 -3.92 -23.71
CA ARG A 169 6.53 -3.72 -25.17
C ARG A 169 5.71 -2.47 -25.49
N ILE A 170 4.78 -2.10 -24.59
CA ILE A 170 3.90 -0.94 -24.78
C ILE A 170 4.59 0.35 -24.39
N SER A 171 5.28 0.36 -23.24
CA SER A 171 5.82 1.57 -22.61
C SER A 171 7.33 1.76 -22.81
N GLY A 172 8.05 0.71 -23.19
CA GLY A 172 9.52 0.69 -23.22
C GLY A 172 10.19 0.57 -21.84
N GLY A 173 9.41 0.52 -20.77
CA GLY A 173 9.87 0.34 -19.39
C GLY A 173 9.21 -0.88 -18.74
N ARG A 174 9.92 -1.51 -17.80
CA ARG A 174 9.47 -2.70 -17.08
C ARG A 174 9.13 -2.39 -15.64
#